data_ccc1d2b922117bb42b21dbf76b12a327
#
_entry.id   ccc1d2b922117bb42b21dbf76b12a327
#
_cell.length_a   1.000
_cell.length_b   1.000
_cell.length_c   1.000
_cell.angle_alpha   90.00
_cell.angle_beta   90.00
_cell.angle_gamma   90.00
#
_symmetry.space_group_name_H-M   'P 1'
#
loop_
_entity.id
_entity.type
_entity.pdbx_description
1 polymer ?
#
loop_
_entity_poly.entity_id
_entity_poly.type
_entity_poly.pdbx_seq_one_letter_code
_entity_poly.pdbx_strand_id
1 'polypeptide(L)'
;MIRPKRPRKKPMTPLQARLAAYRAARAGRPRRRLPPETVPSFFTLMNLFSGFMALIQVYEGRFEQAGWLILLAAFFDVLDGMMARLTKSTSLFGVELDSLCDIVSFGVAPAFLVYVFGLKEFGMMGLIVASMPAICGAVRLARFNVHFEGEKKTYFSGLPIPAQALTLVALILNVNDADWFNRYSVNNLSTLIPIVVVLSGLMVSNIRFDALPKPSRHYIRTHPRTSAAFAVALLLVIFTQQIGILISLAAYLLFSIGRAFWQLAVTIWNAPTGEDRMEESDA
;
A
#
# COMPACT_ATOMS: atom_id res chain seq x y z
N MET A 1 -48.72 -13.87 -64.14
CA MET A 1 -47.85 -13.49 -63.05
C MET A 1 -46.41 -13.37 -63.56
N ILE A 2 -45.91 -12.15 -63.76
CA ILE A 2 -44.56 -11.87 -64.30
C ILE A 2 -43.63 -11.71 -63.12
N ARG A 3 -42.66 -12.60 -62.95
CA ARG A 3 -41.63 -12.49 -61.91
C ARG A 3 -40.66 -11.35 -62.26
N PRO A 4 -40.39 -10.40 -61.34
CA PRO A 4 -39.43 -9.32 -61.61
C PRO A 4 -38.01 -9.93 -61.72
N LYS A 5 -37.28 -9.54 -62.79
CA LYS A 5 -35.87 -9.92 -63.01
C LYS A 5 -34.98 -9.25 -61.93
N ARG A 6 -34.24 -10.07 -61.15
CA ARG A 6 -33.22 -9.56 -60.21
C ARG A 6 -32.17 -8.76 -60.99
N PRO A 7 -31.80 -7.57 -60.51
CA PRO A 7 -30.77 -6.76 -61.17
C PRO A 7 -29.43 -7.53 -61.15
N ARG A 8 -28.75 -7.66 -62.28
CA ARG A 8 -27.42 -8.22 -62.40
C ARG A 8 -26.43 -7.30 -61.67
N LYS A 9 -25.78 -7.79 -60.61
CA LYS A 9 -24.69 -7.04 -59.95
C LYS A 9 -23.56 -6.86 -60.94
N LYS A 10 -23.17 -5.60 -61.17
CA LYS A 10 -22.00 -5.23 -62.00
C LYS A 10 -20.76 -5.91 -61.46
N PRO A 11 -19.86 -6.48 -62.31
CA PRO A 11 -18.62 -7.05 -61.86
C PRO A 11 -17.76 -5.97 -61.17
N MET A 12 -17.21 -6.33 -60.00
CA MET A 12 -16.35 -5.43 -59.25
C MET A 12 -15.02 -5.21 -59.99
N THR A 13 -14.56 -3.96 -60.02
CA THR A 13 -13.21 -3.65 -60.52
C THR A 13 -12.13 -4.29 -59.68
N PRO A 14 -10.92 -4.63 -60.23
CA PRO A 14 -9.84 -5.26 -59.48
C PRO A 14 -9.46 -4.48 -58.21
N LEU A 15 -9.56 -3.12 -58.24
CA LEU A 15 -9.33 -2.26 -57.08
C LEU A 15 -10.42 -2.42 -56.03
N GLN A 16 -11.69 -2.51 -56.42
CA GLN A 16 -12.81 -2.72 -55.50
C GLN A 16 -12.74 -4.08 -54.84
N ALA A 17 -12.32 -5.13 -55.57
CA ALA A 17 -12.11 -6.44 -55.01
C ALA A 17 -10.98 -6.47 -53.98
N ARG A 18 -9.85 -5.79 -54.23
CA ARG A 18 -8.74 -5.64 -53.26
C ARG A 18 -9.16 -4.86 -52.01
N LEU A 19 -9.92 -3.78 -52.17
CA LEU A 19 -10.43 -3.00 -51.02
C LEU A 19 -11.45 -3.80 -50.20
N ALA A 20 -12.31 -4.60 -50.87
CA ALA A 20 -13.25 -5.45 -50.17
C ALA A 20 -12.54 -6.58 -49.39
N ALA A 21 -11.51 -7.21 -49.98
CA ALA A 21 -10.69 -8.20 -49.32
C ALA A 21 -9.93 -7.61 -48.12
N TYR A 22 -9.36 -6.40 -48.25
CA TYR A 22 -8.71 -5.71 -47.17
C TYR A 22 -9.65 -5.36 -46.04
N ARG A 23 -10.86 -4.87 -46.34
CA ARG A 23 -11.92 -4.58 -45.36
C ARG A 23 -12.40 -5.84 -44.66
N ALA A 24 -12.57 -6.94 -45.40
CA ALA A 24 -12.98 -8.25 -44.83
C ALA A 24 -11.88 -8.80 -43.88
N ALA A 25 -10.60 -8.73 -44.29
CA ALA A 25 -9.48 -9.14 -43.46
C ALA A 25 -9.34 -8.29 -42.17
N ARG A 26 -9.74 -7.01 -42.24
CA ARG A 26 -9.73 -6.10 -41.09
C ARG A 26 -10.97 -6.25 -40.20
N ALA A 27 -12.11 -6.60 -40.76
CA ALA A 27 -13.35 -6.86 -40.01
C ALA A 27 -13.29 -8.14 -39.17
N GLY A 28 -12.51 -9.14 -39.62
CA GLY A 28 -12.28 -10.38 -38.87
C GLY A 28 -11.21 -10.29 -37.76
N ARG A 29 -10.45 -9.20 -37.68
CA ARG A 29 -9.51 -9.02 -36.57
C ARG A 29 -10.31 -8.58 -35.35
N PRO A 30 -10.31 -9.37 -34.24
CA PRO A 30 -10.89 -8.89 -33.00
C PRO A 30 -10.22 -7.58 -32.66
N ARG A 31 -11.01 -6.53 -32.41
CA ARG A 31 -10.47 -5.28 -31.83
C ARG A 31 -9.72 -5.73 -30.59
N ARG A 32 -8.40 -5.60 -30.56
CA ARG A 32 -7.60 -5.77 -29.36
C ARG A 32 -8.12 -4.76 -28.35
N ARG A 33 -9.11 -5.18 -27.58
CA ARG A 33 -9.43 -4.47 -26.34
C ARG A 33 -8.20 -4.69 -25.48
N LEU A 34 -7.64 -3.61 -24.95
CA LEU A 34 -6.60 -3.73 -23.95
C LEU A 34 -7.10 -4.71 -22.89
N PRO A 35 -6.30 -5.71 -22.48
CA PRO A 35 -6.69 -6.60 -21.41
C PRO A 35 -7.17 -5.77 -20.22
N PRO A 36 -8.25 -6.13 -19.53
CA PRO A 36 -8.77 -5.38 -18.40
C PRO A 36 -7.74 -5.18 -17.28
N GLU A 37 -6.68 -5.98 -17.28
CA GLU A 37 -5.53 -5.93 -16.37
C GLU A 37 -4.55 -4.77 -16.65
N THR A 38 -4.61 -4.16 -17.85
CA THR A 38 -3.67 -3.09 -18.25
C THR A 38 -3.86 -1.81 -17.44
N VAL A 39 -5.07 -1.51 -17.00
CA VAL A 39 -5.37 -0.27 -16.27
C VAL A 39 -4.83 -0.32 -14.84
N PRO A 40 -5.07 -1.36 -14.03
CA PRO A 40 -4.42 -1.51 -12.74
C PRO A 40 -2.89 -1.47 -12.86
N SER A 41 -2.30 -2.25 -13.77
CA SER A 41 -0.84 -2.30 -13.96
C SER A 41 -0.22 -0.93 -14.28
N PHE A 42 -0.97 -0.01 -14.88
CA PHE A 42 -0.49 1.36 -15.10
C PHE A 42 -0.30 2.12 -13.78
N PHE A 43 -1.26 2.05 -12.85
CA PHE A 43 -1.14 2.71 -11.55
C PHE A 43 -0.06 2.07 -10.68
N THR A 44 0.08 0.74 -10.73
CA THR A 44 1.18 0.02 -10.08
C THR A 44 2.55 0.49 -10.57
N LEU A 45 2.70 0.69 -11.89
CA LEU A 45 3.94 1.24 -12.45
C LEU A 45 4.16 2.71 -12.09
N MET A 46 3.09 3.51 -11.93
CA MET A 46 3.20 4.89 -11.44
C MET A 46 3.60 4.94 -9.96
N ASN A 47 3.13 3.99 -9.13
CA ASN A 47 3.63 3.79 -7.78
C ASN A 47 5.15 3.55 -7.80
N LEU A 48 5.63 2.58 -8.57
CA LEU A 48 7.05 2.27 -8.70
C LEU A 48 7.86 3.47 -9.21
N PHE A 49 7.37 4.16 -10.24
CA PHE A 49 8.03 5.34 -10.79
C PHE A 49 8.20 6.45 -9.75
N SER A 50 7.14 6.72 -8.98
CA SER A 50 7.18 7.71 -7.90
C SER A 50 8.18 7.32 -6.80
N GLY A 51 8.20 6.04 -6.41
CA GLY A 51 9.19 5.51 -5.46
C GLY A 51 10.63 5.63 -5.96
N PHE A 52 10.86 5.34 -7.24
CA PHE A 52 12.18 5.51 -7.86
C PHE A 52 12.59 6.99 -7.93
N MET A 53 11.69 7.89 -8.31
CA MET A 53 11.96 9.33 -8.27
C MET A 53 12.28 9.82 -6.85
N ALA A 54 11.61 9.27 -5.82
CA ALA A 54 11.93 9.58 -4.43
C ALA A 54 13.38 9.24 -4.07
N LEU A 55 13.91 8.08 -4.53
CA LEU A 55 15.31 7.72 -4.33
C LEU A 55 16.28 8.75 -4.93
N ILE A 56 15.98 9.27 -6.12
CA ILE A 56 16.79 10.30 -6.76
C ILE A 56 16.75 11.60 -5.93
N GLN A 57 15.57 12.01 -5.45
CA GLN A 57 15.45 13.20 -4.62
C GLN A 57 16.19 13.05 -3.28
N VAL A 58 16.18 11.85 -2.68
CA VAL A 58 16.99 11.56 -1.48
C VAL A 58 18.48 11.70 -1.78
N TYR A 59 18.95 11.15 -2.91
CA TYR A 59 20.34 11.27 -3.33
C TYR A 59 20.78 12.73 -3.51
N GLU A 60 19.88 13.57 -4.03
CA GLU A 60 20.11 15.01 -4.22
C GLU A 60 19.95 15.83 -2.93
N GLY A 61 19.63 15.20 -1.79
CA GLY A 61 19.40 15.87 -0.50
C GLY A 61 18.08 16.61 -0.38
N ARG A 62 17.15 16.40 -1.30
CA ARG A 62 15.83 17.04 -1.33
C ARG A 62 14.79 16.19 -0.60
N PHE A 63 14.91 16.10 0.73
CA PHE A 63 14.13 15.20 1.57
C PHE A 63 12.62 15.47 1.55
N GLU A 64 12.23 16.73 1.51
CA GLU A 64 10.82 17.12 1.41
C GLU A 64 10.19 16.60 0.12
N GLN A 65 10.84 16.81 -1.03
CA GLN A 65 10.35 16.34 -2.32
C GLN A 65 10.30 14.81 -2.37
N ALA A 66 11.29 14.14 -1.78
CA ALA A 66 11.30 12.69 -1.66
C ALA A 66 10.10 12.19 -0.84
N GLY A 67 9.80 12.83 0.28
CA GLY A 67 8.64 12.52 1.10
C GLY A 67 7.33 12.66 0.35
N TRP A 68 7.14 13.76 -0.37
CA TRP A 68 5.95 13.98 -1.21
C TRP A 68 5.81 12.95 -2.34
N LEU A 69 6.92 12.48 -2.92
CA LEU A 69 6.91 11.44 -3.95
C LEU A 69 6.52 10.07 -3.37
N ILE A 70 6.93 9.75 -2.13
CA ILE A 70 6.48 8.52 -1.45
C ILE A 70 4.98 8.61 -1.13
N LEU A 71 4.48 9.79 -0.72
CA LEU A 71 3.04 10.03 -0.54
C LEU A 71 2.27 9.87 -1.86
N LEU A 72 2.82 10.35 -2.96
CA LEU A 72 2.26 10.17 -4.31
C LEU A 72 2.25 8.70 -4.72
N ALA A 73 3.30 7.93 -4.39
CA ALA A 73 3.34 6.50 -4.60
C ALA A 73 2.20 5.80 -3.85
N ALA A 74 1.94 6.17 -2.58
CA ALA A 74 0.84 5.63 -1.80
C ALA A 74 -0.53 5.99 -2.38
N PHE A 75 -0.67 7.16 -2.99
CA PHE A 75 -1.89 7.54 -3.70
C PHE A 75 -2.13 6.64 -4.93
N PHE A 76 -1.10 6.36 -5.73
CA PHE A 76 -1.21 5.45 -6.87
C PHE A 76 -1.50 4.01 -6.46
N ASP A 77 -0.94 3.52 -5.36
CA ASP A 77 -1.25 2.20 -4.76
C ASP A 77 -2.73 2.08 -4.39
N VAL A 78 -3.29 3.10 -3.73
CA VAL A 78 -4.73 3.12 -3.41
C VAL A 78 -5.58 3.11 -4.68
N LEU A 79 -5.19 3.88 -5.72
CA LEU A 79 -5.90 3.90 -7.01
C LEU A 79 -5.85 2.56 -7.72
N ASP A 80 -4.68 1.89 -7.73
CA ASP A 80 -4.50 0.55 -8.29
C ASP A 80 -5.46 -0.44 -7.64
N GLY A 81 -5.44 -0.54 -6.31
CA GLY A 81 -6.34 -1.40 -5.57
C GLY A 81 -7.83 -1.06 -5.78
N MET A 82 -8.19 0.21 -6.01
CA MET A 82 -9.55 0.61 -6.38
C MET A 82 -9.91 0.15 -7.79
N MET A 83 -9.03 0.38 -8.76
CA MET A 83 -9.25 0.00 -10.16
C MET A 83 -9.33 -1.50 -10.36
N ALA A 84 -8.47 -2.28 -9.71
CA ALA A 84 -8.52 -3.74 -9.73
C ALA A 84 -9.89 -4.28 -9.25
N ARG A 85 -10.46 -3.68 -8.20
CA ARG A 85 -11.80 -4.02 -7.68
C ARG A 85 -12.92 -3.62 -8.64
N LEU A 86 -12.84 -2.44 -9.25
CA LEU A 86 -13.87 -1.93 -10.17
C LEU A 86 -13.90 -2.72 -11.49
N THR A 87 -12.73 -3.07 -12.01
CA THR A 87 -12.61 -3.83 -13.26
C THR A 87 -12.77 -5.34 -13.06
N LYS A 88 -12.84 -5.82 -11.81
CA LYS A 88 -12.86 -7.26 -11.45
C LYS A 88 -11.70 -8.02 -12.12
N SER A 89 -10.59 -7.37 -12.38
CA SER A 89 -9.42 -7.92 -13.05
C SER A 89 -8.30 -8.12 -12.05
N THR A 90 -8.41 -9.18 -11.24
CA THR A 90 -7.30 -9.60 -10.38
C THR A 90 -6.55 -10.71 -11.09
N SER A 91 -5.30 -10.47 -11.49
CA SER A 91 -4.42 -11.51 -12.03
C SER A 91 -3.30 -11.80 -11.02
N LEU A 92 -2.79 -13.03 -11.05
CA LEU A 92 -1.61 -13.39 -10.23
C LEU A 92 -0.42 -12.49 -10.57
N PHE A 93 -0.23 -12.19 -11.86
CA PHE A 93 0.82 -11.26 -12.30
C PHE A 93 0.65 -9.86 -11.68
N GLY A 94 -0.58 -9.34 -11.62
CA GLY A 94 -0.85 -8.04 -11.00
C GLY A 94 -0.50 -8.00 -9.51
N VAL A 95 -0.84 -9.05 -8.76
CA VAL A 95 -0.53 -9.16 -7.32
C VAL A 95 0.98 -9.22 -7.07
N GLU A 96 1.72 -9.99 -7.88
CA GLU A 96 3.18 -10.07 -7.78
C GLU A 96 3.85 -8.75 -8.17
N LEU A 97 3.38 -8.11 -9.26
CA LEU A 97 3.89 -6.82 -9.70
C LEU A 97 3.68 -5.74 -8.62
N ASP A 98 2.49 -5.69 -8.02
CA ASP A 98 2.14 -4.80 -6.92
C ASP A 98 3.10 -4.97 -5.73
N SER A 99 3.31 -6.21 -5.31
CA SER A 99 4.27 -6.52 -4.23
C SER A 99 5.70 -6.08 -4.52
N LEU A 100 6.16 -6.21 -5.78
CA LEU A 100 7.48 -5.75 -6.21
C LEU A 100 7.58 -4.22 -6.23
N CYS A 101 6.52 -3.53 -6.65
CA CYS A 101 6.46 -2.07 -6.64
C CYS A 101 6.41 -1.53 -5.21
N ASP A 102 5.61 -2.15 -4.35
CA ASP A 102 5.46 -1.78 -2.94
C ASP A 102 6.78 -1.88 -2.17
N ILE A 103 7.59 -2.94 -2.41
CA ILE A 103 8.87 -3.06 -1.72
C ILE A 103 9.83 -1.94 -2.11
N VAL A 104 9.79 -1.44 -3.34
CA VAL A 104 10.64 -0.32 -3.76
C VAL A 104 10.12 0.98 -3.16
N SER A 105 8.84 1.28 -3.30
CA SER A 105 8.25 2.57 -2.94
C SER A 105 8.06 2.74 -1.42
N PHE A 106 7.74 1.66 -0.70
CA PHE A 106 7.42 1.70 0.74
C PHE A 106 8.42 0.94 1.62
N GLY A 107 9.31 0.15 1.01
CA GLY A 107 10.42 -0.49 1.71
C GLY A 107 11.72 0.27 1.49
N VAL A 108 12.23 0.27 0.25
CA VAL A 108 13.56 0.77 -0.09
C VAL A 108 13.63 2.30 -0.05
N ALA A 109 12.66 3.01 -0.63
CA ALA A 109 12.70 4.47 -0.69
C ALA A 109 12.67 5.12 0.70
N PRO A 110 11.76 4.76 1.64
CA PRO A 110 11.80 5.30 3.00
C PRO A 110 13.02 4.82 3.80
N ALA A 111 13.52 3.59 3.59
CA ALA A 111 14.75 3.11 4.20
C ALA A 111 15.96 3.98 3.80
N PHE A 112 16.09 4.29 2.51
CA PHE A 112 17.15 5.15 2.00
C PHE A 112 16.98 6.60 2.47
N LEU A 113 15.74 7.10 2.52
CA LEU A 113 15.41 8.43 3.06
C LEU A 113 15.90 8.56 4.52
N VAL A 114 15.54 7.62 5.39
CA VAL A 114 15.95 7.62 6.81
C VAL A 114 17.48 7.51 6.94
N TYR A 115 18.12 6.68 6.12
CA TYR A 115 19.56 6.51 6.10
C TYR A 115 20.29 7.83 5.80
N VAL A 116 19.95 8.45 4.68
CA VAL A 116 20.64 9.69 4.24
C VAL A 116 20.28 10.87 5.12
N PHE A 117 19.04 10.94 5.59
CA PHE A 117 18.57 12.03 6.45
C PHE A 117 19.26 12.07 7.81
N GLY A 118 19.52 10.90 8.44
CA GLY A 118 20.02 10.92 9.81
C GLY A 118 20.85 9.72 10.25
N LEU A 119 20.64 8.54 9.71
CA LEU A 119 21.31 7.34 10.21
C LEU A 119 22.71 7.12 9.64
N LYS A 120 23.11 7.85 8.59
CA LYS A 120 24.44 7.75 7.97
C LYS A 120 25.57 8.04 8.96
N GLU A 121 25.35 8.95 9.92
CA GLU A 121 26.35 9.32 10.94
C GLU A 121 26.69 8.18 11.91
N PHE A 122 25.81 7.18 12.05
CA PHE A 122 26.01 6.02 12.90
C PHE A 122 26.77 4.87 12.22
N GLY A 123 27.34 5.11 11.04
CA GLY A 123 28.16 4.13 10.28
C GLY A 123 27.42 2.83 10.01
N MET A 124 28.05 1.70 10.30
CA MET A 124 27.48 0.36 10.03
C MET A 124 26.18 0.11 10.78
N MET A 125 26.06 0.58 12.04
CA MET A 125 24.82 0.42 12.81
C MET A 125 23.67 1.17 12.15
N GLY A 126 23.90 2.39 11.70
CA GLY A 126 22.91 3.18 10.97
C GLY A 126 22.46 2.49 9.67
N LEU A 127 23.39 1.88 8.94
CA LEU A 127 23.07 1.12 7.73
C LEU A 127 22.19 -0.10 8.03
N ILE A 128 22.53 -0.87 9.06
CA ILE A 128 21.75 -2.05 9.49
C ILE A 128 20.34 -1.63 9.86
N VAL A 129 20.20 -0.62 10.73
CA VAL A 129 18.88 -0.14 11.16
C VAL A 129 18.07 0.42 9.98
N ALA A 130 18.69 1.23 9.12
CA ALA A 130 18.01 1.79 7.96
C ALA A 130 17.56 0.73 6.95
N SER A 131 18.20 -0.43 6.86
CA SER A 131 17.79 -1.52 5.98
C SER A 131 16.57 -2.30 6.48
N MET A 132 16.25 -2.22 7.79
CA MET A 132 15.16 -2.99 8.40
C MET A 132 13.78 -2.77 7.75
N PRO A 133 13.36 -1.54 7.40
CA PRO A 133 12.10 -1.30 6.70
C PRO A 133 11.97 -2.12 5.41
N ALA A 134 13.01 -2.16 4.60
CA ALA A 134 13.02 -2.92 3.36
C ALA A 134 13.01 -4.44 3.60
N ILE A 135 13.84 -4.93 4.51
CA ILE A 135 13.96 -6.36 4.82
C ILE A 135 12.66 -6.88 5.47
N CYS A 136 12.16 -6.22 6.50
CA CYS A 136 10.92 -6.60 7.18
C CYS A 136 9.72 -6.48 6.25
N GLY A 137 9.71 -5.46 5.36
CA GLY A 137 8.72 -5.29 4.33
C GLY A 137 8.67 -6.47 3.36
N ALA A 138 9.81 -6.89 2.85
CA ALA A 138 9.93 -8.04 1.94
C ALA A 138 9.44 -9.34 2.61
N VAL A 139 9.86 -9.61 3.85
CA VAL A 139 9.40 -10.78 4.63
C VAL A 139 7.88 -10.74 4.83
N ARG A 140 7.33 -9.57 5.14
CA ARG A 140 5.88 -9.38 5.32
C ARG A 140 5.11 -9.66 4.02
N LEU A 141 5.54 -9.10 2.89
CA LEU A 141 4.88 -9.33 1.58
C LEU A 141 4.96 -10.79 1.16
N ALA A 142 6.12 -11.43 1.32
CA ALA A 142 6.28 -12.85 1.04
C ALA A 142 5.34 -13.71 1.90
N ARG A 143 5.22 -13.41 3.22
CA ARG A 143 4.28 -14.09 4.11
C ARG A 143 2.83 -13.90 3.67
N PHE A 144 2.47 -12.68 3.24
CA PHE A 144 1.12 -12.37 2.77
C PHE A 144 0.80 -13.15 1.50
N ASN A 145 1.68 -13.17 0.50
CA ASN A 145 1.47 -13.84 -0.78
C ASN A 145 1.33 -15.36 -0.63
N VAL A 146 2.12 -15.99 0.24
CA VAL A 146 2.01 -17.45 0.52
C VAL A 146 0.66 -17.81 1.17
N HIS A 147 0.08 -16.94 1.99
CA HIS A 147 -1.19 -17.22 2.68
C HIS A 147 -2.42 -16.74 1.90
N PHE A 148 -2.25 -16.24 0.68
CA PHE A 148 -3.34 -15.70 -0.14
C PHE A 148 -4.27 -16.79 -0.74
N GLU A 149 -3.96 -18.08 -0.55
CA GLU A 149 -4.79 -19.20 -1.02
C GLU A 149 -6.11 -19.32 -0.22
N GLY A 150 -7.09 -18.50 -0.57
CA GLY A 150 -8.51 -18.83 -0.42
C GLY A 150 -9.28 -18.22 0.75
N GLU A 151 -8.69 -17.65 1.79
CA GLU A 151 -9.46 -17.08 2.90
C GLU A 151 -9.42 -15.54 2.93
N LYS A 152 -10.57 -14.88 2.81
CA LYS A 152 -10.73 -13.44 3.01
C LYS A 152 -10.60 -13.11 4.51
N LYS A 153 -9.36 -12.97 5.01
CA LYS A 153 -9.15 -12.46 6.36
C LYS A 153 -9.53 -10.98 6.42
N THR A 154 -10.26 -10.61 7.46
CA THR A 154 -10.73 -9.23 7.70
C THR A 154 -9.70 -8.35 8.42
N TYR A 155 -8.54 -8.90 8.77
CA TYR A 155 -7.46 -8.22 9.48
C TYR A 155 -6.11 -8.55 8.86
N PHE A 156 -5.17 -7.62 8.97
CA PHE A 156 -3.77 -7.81 8.58
C PHE A 156 -2.97 -8.30 9.78
N SER A 157 -2.13 -9.32 9.59
CA SER A 157 -1.11 -9.70 10.55
C SER A 157 0.12 -8.83 10.31
N GLY A 158 0.51 -8.03 11.28
CA GLY A 158 1.59 -7.04 11.19
C GLY A 158 1.20 -5.70 10.54
N LEU A 159 2.00 -4.68 10.83
CA LEU A 159 1.82 -3.32 10.30
C LEU A 159 1.91 -3.30 8.76
N PRO A 160 0.96 -2.67 8.04
CA PRO A 160 1.04 -2.50 6.58
C PRO A 160 2.29 -1.72 6.15
N ILE A 161 2.95 -2.16 5.05
CA ILE A 161 4.17 -1.51 4.53
C ILE A 161 3.91 -0.04 4.19
N PRO A 162 2.81 0.35 3.50
CA PRO A 162 2.54 1.75 3.26
C PRO A 162 2.37 2.56 4.56
N ALA A 163 1.74 1.99 5.60
CA ALA A 163 1.55 2.70 6.86
C ALA A 163 2.89 2.99 7.58
N GLN A 164 3.81 2.02 7.58
CA GLN A 164 5.16 2.20 8.10
C GLN A 164 5.93 3.27 7.30
N ALA A 165 5.91 3.20 5.96
CA ALA A 165 6.58 4.16 5.09
C ALA A 165 6.05 5.59 5.32
N LEU A 166 4.73 5.75 5.33
CA LEU A 166 4.08 7.03 5.57
C LEU A 166 4.40 7.61 6.96
N THR A 167 4.53 6.75 7.97
CA THR A 167 4.93 7.20 9.33
C THR A 167 6.35 7.75 9.35
N LEU A 168 7.31 7.06 8.69
CA LEU A 168 8.68 7.56 8.58
C LEU A 168 8.76 8.86 7.77
N VAL A 169 8.05 8.93 6.64
CA VAL A 169 7.99 10.13 5.81
C VAL A 169 7.38 11.29 6.58
N ALA A 170 6.24 11.10 7.24
CA ALA A 170 5.59 12.14 8.03
C ALA A 170 6.49 12.64 9.16
N LEU A 171 7.22 11.73 9.81
CA LEU A 171 8.19 12.11 10.85
C LEU A 171 9.28 13.02 10.27
N ILE A 172 9.91 12.62 9.15
CA ILE A 172 11.01 13.37 8.52
C ILE A 172 10.54 14.73 8.01
N LEU A 173 9.36 14.80 7.37
CA LEU A 173 8.79 16.07 6.89
C LEU A 173 8.56 17.06 8.03
N ASN A 174 8.07 16.57 9.18
CA ASN A 174 7.83 17.43 10.35
C ASN A 174 9.12 17.83 11.06
N VAL A 175 10.15 16.97 11.09
CA VAL A 175 11.46 17.30 11.68
C VAL A 175 12.19 18.35 10.84
N ASN A 176 12.09 18.25 9.51
CA ASN A 176 12.78 19.17 8.60
C ASN A 176 12.20 20.60 8.65
N ASP A 177 10.89 20.76 8.94
CA ASP A 177 10.18 22.04 8.87
C ASP A 177 10.01 22.75 10.23
N ALA A 178 10.26 22.06 11.36
CA ALA A 178 9.78 22.54 12.66
C ALA A 178 10.86 23.13 13.55
N ASP A 179 10.89 24.45 13.68
CA ASP A 179 11.62 25.17 14.74
C ASP A 179 11.25 24.68 16.16
N TRP A 180 10.02 24.17 16.38
CA TRP A 180 9.60 23.65 17.67
C TRP A 180 10.20 22.28 17.98
N PHE A 181 10.47 21.46 16.96
CA PHE A 181 11.11 20.15 17.11
C PHE A 181 12.59 20.33 17.48
N ASN A 182 13.26 21.35 16.95
CA ASN A 182 14.60 21.75 17.33
C ASN A 182 14.68 22.26 18.78
N ARG A 183 13.60 22.85 19.29
CA ARG A 183 13.53 23.38 20.65
C ARG A 183 13.44 22.30 21.73
N TYR A 184 12.88 21.13 21.43
CA TYR A 184 12.78 19.97 22.34
C TYR A 184 13.89 18.93 22.16
N SER A 185 14.99 19.30 21.51
CA SER A 185 16.22 18.48 21.43
C SER A 185 16.04 17.07 20.85
N VAL A 186 15.12 16.89 19.89
CA VAL A 186 15.17 15.75 19.01
C VAL A 186 16.30 15.92 17.97
N ASN A 187 17.21 16.81 18.25
CA ASN A 187 18.50 16.92 17.59
C ASN A 187 19.39 15.66 17.79
N ASN A 188 18.92 14.72 18.57
CA ASN A 188 19.45 13.39 18.60
C ASN A 188 18.80 12.55 17.48
N LEU A 189 19.41 12.59 16.29
CA LEU A 189 19.17 11.62 15.22
C LEU A 189 19.13 10.17 15.74
N SER A 190 19.67 9.93 16.93
CA SER A 190 19.55 8.68 17.68
C SER A 190 18.10 8.25 18.01
N THR A 191 17.15 9.20 18.07
CA THR A 191 15.71 8.85 18.26
C THR A 191 15.08 8.17 17.05
N LEU A 192 15.65 8.34 15.86
CA LEU A 192 15.22 7.61 14.65
C LEU A 192 15.47 6.11 14.77
N ILE A 193 16.56 5.72 15.45
CA ILE A 193 16.92 4.30 15.60
C ILE A 193 15.79 3.49 16.25
N PRO A 194 15.32 3.81 17.48
CA PRO A 194 14.25 3.03 18.10
C PRO A 194 12.93 3.10 17.31
N ILE A 195 12.61 4.21 16.67
CA ILE A 195 11.39 4.34 15.86
C ILE A 195 11.45 3.40 14.68
N VAL A 196 12.54 3.39 13.91
CA VAL A 196 12.71 2.49 12.76
C VAL A 196 12.67 1.03 13.20
N VAL A 197 13.37 0.67 14.29
CA VAL A 197 13.38 -0.70 14.81
C VAL A 197 11.98 -1.13 15.25
N VAL A 198 11.25 -0.30 15.99
CA VAL A 198 9.90 -0.63 16.45
C VAL A 198 8.95 -0.77 15.28
N LEU A 199 8.92 0.17 14.33
CA LEU A 199 8.05 0.11 13.15
C LEU A 199 8.36 -1.12 12.29
N SER A 200 9.63 -1.44 12.07
CA SER A 200 10.04 -2.62 11.31
C SER A 200 9.68 -3.92 12.05
N GLY A 201 9.85 -3.97 13.36
CA GLY A 201 9.43 -5.09 14.21
C GLY A 201 7.91 -5.31 14.18
N LEU A 202 7.12 -4.22 14.19
CA LEU A 202 5.67 -4.30 14.07
C LEU A 202 5.20 -4.88 12.74
N MET A 203 5.95 -4.69 11.64
CA MET A 203 5.62 -5.28 10.33
C MET A 203 5.69 -6.81 10.34
N VAL A 204 6.66 -7.38 11.03
CA VAL A 204 6.86 -8.84 11.12
C VAL A 204 6.05 -9.46 12.28
N SER A 205 5.52 -8.64 13.18
CA SER A 205 4.73 -9.08 14.33
C SER A 205 3.43 -9.77 13.91
N ASN A 206 2.85 -10.55 14.85
CA ASN A 206 1.53 -11.14 14.67
C ASN A 206 0.39 -10.25 15.21
N ILE A 207 0.69 -8.99 15.52
CA ILE A 207 -0.30 -8.01 15.97
C ILE A 207 -1.33 -7.78 14.86
N ARG A 208 -2.60 -7.79 15.21
CA ARG A 208 -3.70 -7.56 14.27
C ARG A 208 -3.89 -6.07 14.06
N PHE A 209 -3.68 -5.63 12.83
CA PHE A 209 -3.96 -4.26 12.41
C PHE A 209 -5.28 -4.24 11.62
N ASP A 210 -6.14 -3.28 11.93
CA ASP A 210 -7.39 -3.12 11.19
C ASP A 210 -7.10 -2.60 9.78
N ALA A 211 -7.76 -3.19 8.79
CA ALA A 211 -7.70 -2.69 7.43
C ALA A 211 -8.34 -1.30 7.34
N LEU A 212 -7.83 -0.45 6.45
CA LEU A 212 -8.43 0.85 6.18
C LEU A 212 -9.92 0.68 5.83
N PRO A 213 -10.80 1.56 6.35
CA PRO A 213 -12.22 1.46 6.13
C PRO A 213 -12.53 1.53 4.62
N LYS A 214 -13.29 0.56 4.13
CA LYS A 214 -13.72 0.55 2.73
C LYS A 214 -14.78 1.65 2.55
N PRO A 215 -14.70 2.51 1.53
CA PRO A 215 -15.67 3.55 1.25
C PRO A 215 -16.96 2.95 0.68
N SER A 216 -17.67 2.17 1.49
CA SER A 216 -18.96 1.55 1.15
C SER A 216 -20.04 2.08 2.10
N ARG A 217 -21.21 2.44 1.54
CA ARG A 217 -22.36 2.87 2.36
C ARG A 217 -22.76 1.84 3.41
N HIS A 218 -22.58 0.56 3.10
CA HIS A 218 -22.84 -0.53 4.04
C HIS A 218 -21.83 -0.53 5.18
N TYR A 219 -20.52 -0.37 4.87
CA TYR A 219 -19.46 -0.32 5.89
C TYR A 219 -19.61 0.86 6.85
N ILE A 220 -19.95 2.05 6.32
CA ILE A 220 -20.17 3.26 7.13
C ILE A 220 -21.31 3.06 8.14
N ARG A 221 -22.37 2.37 7.74
CA ARG A 221 -23.51 2.08 8.63
C ARG A 221 -23.21 1.02 9.69
N THR A 222 -22.40 0.02 9.35
CA THR A 222 -22.06 -1.08 10.28
C THR A 222 -20.93 -0.71 11.25
N HIS A 223 -20.02 0.20 10.86
CA HIS A 223 -18.88 0.63 11.67
C HIS A 223 -18.78 2.17 11.76
N PRO A 224 -19.76 2.84 12.43
CA PRO A 224 -19.82 4.29 12.45
C PRO A 224 -18.60 4.93 13.16
N ARG A 225 -18.08 4.31 14.22
CA ARG A 225 -16.93 4.82 14.99
C ARG A 225 -15.65 4.85 14.16
N THR A 226 -15.32 3.77 13.43
CA THR A 226 -14.13 3.70 12.59
C THR A 226 -14.24 4.63 11.37
N SER A 227 -15.45 4.77 10.81
CA SER A 227 -15.70 5.70 9.70
C SER A 227 -15.59 7.17 10.16
N ALA A 228 -16.07 7.49 11.36
CA ALA A 228 -15.93 8.83 11.95
C ALA A 228 -14.45 9.16 12.25
N ALA A 229 -13.70 8.22 12.84
CA ALA A 229 -12.26 8.39 13.08
C ALA A 229 -11.48 8.64 11.78
N PHE A 230 -11.80 7.90 10.71
CA PHE A 230 -11.20 8.10 9.40
C PHE A 230 -11.55 9.45 8.79
N ALA A 231 -12.80 9.91 8.93
CA ALA A 231 -13.21 11.24 8.46
C ALA A 231 -12.50 12.35 9.23
N VAL A 232 -12.34 12.21 10.55
CA VAL A 232 -11.56 13.15 11.38
C VAL A 232 -10.10 13.16 10.96
N ALA A 233 -9.48 12.00 10.74
CA ALA A 233 -8.11 11.91 10.26
C ALA A 233 -7.93 12.60 8.90
N LEU A 234 -8.88 12.40 7.97
CA LEU A 234 -8.86 13.06 6.66
C LEU A 234 -8.98 14.59 6.79
N LEU A 235 -9.88 15.08 7.65
CA LEU A 235 -10.01 16.51 7.91
C LEU A 235 -8.73 17.09 8.53
N LEU A 236 -8.12 16.39 9.50
CA LEU A 236 -6.83 16.79 10.08
C LEU A 236 -5.75 16.92 9.00
N VAL A 237 -5.64 15.94 8.09
CA VAL A 237 -4.68 15.99 6.98
C VAL A 237 -4.95 17.18 6.07
N ILE A 238 -6.19 17.48 5.74
CA ILE A 238 -6.57 18.61 4.87
C ILE A 238 -6.21 19.95 5.52
N PHE A 239 -6.48 20.12 6.82
CA PHE A 239 -6.27 21.41 7.51
C PHE A 239 -4.85 21.62 7.98
N THR A 240 -4.15 20.56 8.42
CA THR A 240 -2.83 20.67 9.04
C THR A 240 -1.72 20.00 8.21
N GLN A 241 -2.04 19.52 7.02
CA GLN A 241 -1.10 18.93 6.05
C GLN A 241 -0.13 17.92 6.70
N GLN A 242 1.17 18.23 6.80
CA GLN A 242 2.21 17.32 7.27
C GLN A 242 1.98 16.86 8.72
N ILE A 243 1.60 17.79 9.62
CA ILE A 243 1.33 17.48 11.04
C ILE A 243 0.10 16.56 11.16
N GLY A 244 -0.92 16.79 10.35
CA GLY A 244 -2.14 15.96 10.33
C GLY A 244 -1.86 14.51 9.93
N ILE A 245 -0.97 14.29 8.97
CA ILE A 245 -0.53 12.95 8.58
C ILE A 245 0.17 12.28 9.78
N LEU A 246 1.10 12.96 10.42
CA LEU A 246 1.83 12.42 11.57
C LEU A 246 0.91 12.06 12.74
N ILE A 247 0.02 12.98 13.14
CA ILE A 247 -0.93 12.75 14.24
C ILE A 247 -1.87 11.60 13.92
N SER A 248 -2.41 11.54 12.70
CA SER A 248 -3.35 10.48 12.29
C SER A 248 -2.69 9.10 12.30
N LEU A 249 -1.46 9.00 11.81
CA LEU A 249 -0.70 7.75 11.81
C LEU A 249 -0.26 7.35 13.21
N ALA A 250 0.21 8.30 14.04
CA ALA A 250 0.56 8.05 15.42
C ALA A 250 -0.67 7.54 16.22
N ALA A 251 -1.82 8.18 16.06
CA ALA A 251 -3.07 7.75 16.70
C ALA A 251 -3.48 6.33 16.24
N TYR A 252 -3.39 6.03 14.95
CA TYR A 252 -3.64 4.70 14.41
C TYR A 252 -2.72 3.62 15.02
N LEU A 253 -1.42 3.91 15.11
CA LEU A 253 -0.44 3.00 15.69
C LEU A 253 -0.68 2.78 17.19
N LEU A 254 -0.87 3.85 17.95
CA LEU A 254 -1.13 3.78 19.40
C LEU A 254 -2.41 3.01 19.70
N PHE A 255 -3.49 3.26 18.94
CA PHE A 255 -4.74 2.53 19.10
C PHE A 255 -4.57 1.03 18.79
N SER A 256 -3.88 0.70 17.69
CA SER A 256 -3.67 -0.70 17.28
C SER A 256 -2.79 -1.46 18.27
N ILE A 257 -1.72 -0.83 18.76
CA ILE A 257 -0.83 -1.41 19.77
C ILE A 257 -1.56 -1.55 21.12
N GLY A 258 -2.27 -0.52 21.57
CA GLY A 258 -3.04 -0.54 22.81
C GLY A 258 -4.09 -1.65 22.82
N ARG A 259 -4.79 -1.83 21.69
CA ARG A 259 -5.75 -2.93 21.53
C ARG A 259 -5.07 -4.30 21.56
N ALA A 260 -3.89 -4.45 20.96
CA ALA A 260 -3.15 -5.70 21.00
C ALA A 260 -2.72 -6.05 22.42
N PHE A 261 -2.21 -5.08 23.18
CA PHE A 261 -1.88 -5.27 24.60
C PHE A 261 -3.11 -5.64 25.44
N TRP A 262 -4.22 -4.96 25.22
CA TRP A 262 -5.49 -5.28 25.91
C TRP A 262 -5.94 -6.73 25.63
N GLN A 263 -5.90 -7.16 24.37
CA GLN A 263 -6.27 -8.53 23.99
C GLN A 263 -5.33 -9.55 24.64
N LEU A 264 -4.03 -9.27 24.68
CA LEU A 264 -3.05 -10.14 25.30
C LEU A 264 -3.26 -10.23 26.82
N ALA A 265 -3.52 -9.10 27.49
CA ALA A 265 -3.82 -9.04 28.90
C ALA A 265 -5.07 -9.85 29.25
N VAL A 266 -6.15 -9.69 28.46
CA VAL A 266 -7.39 -10.46 28.65
C VAL A 266 -7.18 -11.96 28.41
N THR A 267 -6.35 -12.35 27.43
CA THR A 267 -6.03 -13.76 27.16
C THR A 267 -5.25 -14.37 28.31
N ILE A 268 -4.27 -13.66 28.87
CA ILE A 268 -3.50 -14.11 30.03
C ILE A 268 -4.40 -14.20 31.27
N TRP A 269 -5.28 -13.22 31.49
CA TRP A 269 -6.19 -13.20 32.62
C TRP A 269 -7.20 -14.36 32.60
N ASN A 270 -7.68 -14.72 31.40
CA ASN A 270 -8.63 -15.82 31.20
C ASN A 270 -7.94 -17.17 30.93
N ALA A 271 -6.62 -17.26 31.05
CA ALA A 271 -5.93 -18.54 30.94
C ALA A 271 -6.30 -19.41 32.15
N PRO A 272 -6.76 -20.67 31.94
CA PRO A 272 -7.15 -21.56 33.03
C PRO A 272 -5.94 -21.75 33.98
N THR A 273 -6.17 -21.46 35.24
CA THR A 273 -5.22 -21.71 36.30
C THR A 273 -4.98 -23.22 36.37
N GLY A 274 -3.75 -23.62 36.70
CA GLY A 274 -3.35 -25.05 36.65
C GLY A 274 -4.21 -26.01 37.48
N GLU A 275 -5.05 -25.51 38.37
CA GLU A 275 -6.03 -26.27 39.14
C GLU A 275 -7.17 -26.84 38.28
N ASP A 276 -7.64 -26.10 37.29
CA ASP A 276 -8.71 -26.54 36.37
C ASP A 276 -8.30 -27.70 35.45
N ARG A 277 -6.98 -27.90 35.24
CA ARG A 277 -6.44 -29.02 34.44
C ARG A 277 -6.34 -30.32 35.19
N MET A 278 -6.29 -30.28 36.53
CA MET A 278 -6.22 -31.50 37.32
C MET A 278 -7.60 -32.16 37.51
N GLU A 279 -8.67 -31.35 37.56
CA GLU A 279 -10.04 -31.88 37.64
C GLU A 279 -10.50 -32.56 36.33
N GLU A 280 -10.00 -32.10 35.15
CA GLU A 280 -10.37 -32.70 33.86
C GLU A 280 -9.60 -34.02 33.57
N SER A 281 -8.49 -34.29 34.29
CA SER A 281 -7.72 -35.52 34.13
C SER A 281 -8.20 -36.67 35.07
N ASP A 282 -9.01 -36.36 36.08
CA ASP A 282 -9.51 -37.32 37.06
C ASP A 282 -11.01 -37.68 36.85
N ALA A 283 -11.66 -37.15 35.79
CA ALA A 283 -13.02 -37.48 35.34
C ALA A 283 -13.02 -38.31 34.06
#